data_28c6c721f5483fd24bee67a339a5cc73
#
_entry.id   28c6c721f5483fd24bee67a339a5cc73
#
_cell.length_a   1.000
_cell.length_b   1.000
_cell.length_c   1.000
_cell.angle_alpha   90.00
_cell.angle_beta   90.00
_cell.angle_gamma   90.00
#
_symmetry.space_group_name_H-M   'P 1'
#
loop_
_entity.id
_entity.type
_entity.pdbx_description
1 polymer ?
#
loop_
_entity_poly.entity_id
_entity_poly.type
_entity_poly.pdbx_seq_one_letter_code
_entity_poly.pdbx_strand_id
1 'polypeptide(L)'
;MVKKNEEKKKQKKNGNFSHGKKYSDVNKKVDKNKTYSISEACELIKNIVITKFDASVDCHLKLNFDTTKDAVRGTVVFPHGTGKKKKIIVFADDKIAEDAKKAGAIDAGNKDLIEKIIKGWLDFDIAISHPAMMAEVGKLGKILGTKGLMPNPKAGTVTPDIIKAVEEFSKGKEQFKADSYGIVHCSIGKASFDPEKLKENLLVLIDGIKKAKPAKTKGQFFVSLHITPTMSPSIKIGLEEVK
;
A
#
# COMPACT_ATOMS: atom_id res chain seq x y z
N MET A 1 -20.11 21.67 -42.39
CA MET A 1 -18.85 21.32 -41.65
C MET A 1 -18.65 22.10 -40.35
N VAL A 2 -19.08 23.38 -40.26
CA VAL A 2 -18.89 24.22 -39.05
C VAL A 2 -19.66 23.68 -37.83
N LYS A 3 -20.92 23.24 -37.96
CA LYS A 3 -21.71 22.70 -36.84
C LYS A 3 -21.10 21.46 -36.17
N LYS A 4 -20.49 20.53 -36.94
CA LYS A 4 -19.81 19.35 -36.37
C LYS A 4 -18.56 19.70 -35.59
N ASN A 5 -17.88 20.80 -35.89
CA ASN A 5 -16.70 21.26 -35.14
C ASN A 5 -17.08 21.98 -33.84
N GLU A 6 -18.26 22.63 -33.80
CA GLU A 6 -18.77 23.27 -32.58
C GLU A 6 -19.27 22.22 -31.57
N GLU A 7 -19.93 21.15 -32.02
CA GLU A 7 -20.32 20.03 -31.15
C GLU A 7 -19.12 19.29 -30.57
N LYS A 8 -18.06 19.07 -31.35
CA LYS A 8 -16.79 18.52 -30.85
C LYS A 8 -16.08 19.45 -29.86
N LYS A 9 -16.18 20.80 -30.04
CA LYS A 9 -15.66 21.77 -29.08
C LYS A 9 -16.49 21.85 -27.80
N LYS A 10 -17.82 21.68 -27.87
CA LYS A 10 -18.71 21.65 -26.70
C LYS A 10 -18.50 20.35 -25.86
N GLN A 11 -18.27 19.21 -26.51
CA GLN A 11 -17.92 17.95 -25.80
C GLN A 11 -16.57 17.99 -25.08
N LYS A 12 -15.59 18.78 -25.57
CA LYS A 12 -14.31 19.00 -24.87
C LYS A 12 -14.41 19.87 -23.63
N LYS A 13 -15.44 20.72 -23.49
CA LYS A 13 -15.64 21.58 -22.31
C LYS A 13 -16.31 20.89 -21.12
N ASN A 14 -16.90 19.72 -21.31
CA ASN A 14 -17.59 18.96 -20.25
C ASN A 14 -16.72 17.90 -19.56
N GLY A 15 -15.41 18.09 -19.45
CA GLY A 15 -14.55 17.28 -18.59
C GLY A 15 -14.53 15.75 -18.85
N ASN A 16 -15.11 15.27 -19.95
CA ASN A 16 -15.05 13.87 -20.33
C ASN A 16 -13.65 13.54 -20.86
N PHE A 17 -12.75 13.20 -19.97
CA PHE A 17 -11.49 12.56 -20.35
C PHE A 17 -11.82 11.29 -21.14
N SER A 18 -11.50 11.30 -22.44
CA SER A 18 -11.62 10.12 -23.27
C SER A 18 -10.53 9.13 -22.86
N HIS A 19 -10.93 8.10 -22.14
CA HIS A 19 -10.04 6.97 -21.84
C HIS A 19 -9.63 6.24 -23.12
N GLY A 20 -8.46 5.59 -23.12
CA GLY A 20 -8.02 4.77 -24.23
C GLY A 20 -8.98 3.60 -24.50
N LYS A 21 -9.01 3.10 -25.75
CA LYS A 21 -9.93 2.04 -26.20
C LYS A 21 -9.95 0.83 -25.26
N LYS A 22 -8.78 0.30 -24.86
CA LYS A 22 -8.67 -0.84 -23.95
C LYS A 22 -9.38 -0.63 -22.61
N TYR A 23 -9.18 0.56 -22.01
CA TYR A 23 -9.85 0.90 -20.75
C TYR A 23 -11.37 0.99 -20.94
N SER A 24 -11.84 1.60 -22.04
CA SER A 24 -13.26 1.73 -22.34
C SER A 24 -13.94 0.37 -22.51
N ASP A 25 -13.26 -0.58 -23.14
CA ASP A 25 -13.80 -1.93 -23.35
C ASP A 25 -13.90 -2.71 -22.04
N VAL A 26 -12.90 -2.58 -21.17
CA VAL A 26 -12.90 -3.25 -19.85
C VAL A 26 -13.86 -2.56 -18.87
N ASN A 27 -13.98 -1.23 -18.95
CA ASN A 27 -14.92 -0.48 -18.11
C ASN A 27 -16.39 -0.86 -18.35
N LYS A 28 -16.74 -1.40 -19.52
CA LYS A 28 -18.07 -1.94 -19.82
C LYS A 28 -18.36 -3.26 -19.10
N LYS A 29 -17.31 -3.99 -18.68
CA LYS A 29 -17.43 -5.26 -17.93
C LYS A 29 -17.70 -5.05 -16.44
N VAL A 30 -17.42 -3.86 -15.93
CA VAL A 30 -17.61 -3.50 -14.51
C VAL A 30 -18.77 -2.53 -14.40
N ASP A 31 -19.84 -2.93 -13.73
CA ASP A 31 -20.94 -2.03 -13.41
C ASP A 31 -20.58 -1.20 -12.16
N LYS A 32 -20.47 0.12 -12.33
CA LYS A 32 -20.10 1.05 -11.26
C LYS A 32 -21.17 1.21 -10.18
N ASN A 33 -22.42 0.89 -10.51
CA ASN A 33 -23.56 1.01 -9.60
C ASN A 33 -23.77 -0.27 -8.76
N LYS A 34 -23.20 -1.39 -9.22
CA LYS A 34 -23.30 -2.67 -8.50
C LYS A 34 -22.22 -2.75 -7.42
N THR A 35 -22.60 -3.26 -6.26
CA THR A 35 -21.68 -3.70 -5.21
C THR A 35 -21.44 -5.20 -5.39
N TYR A 36 -20.17 -5.60 -5.42
CA TYR A 36 -19.75 -6.98 -5.62
C TYR A 36 -19.40 -7.62 -4.28
N SER A 37 -19.53 -8.94 -4.17
CA SER A 37 -18.95 -9.68 -3.05
C SER A 37 -17.42 -9.72 -3.17
N ILE A 38 -16.72 -10.03 -2.08
CA ILE A 38 -15.25 -10.12 -2.08
C ILE A 38 -14.80 -11.21 -3.08
N SER A 39 -15.49 -12.35 -3.11
CA SER A 39 -15.15 -13.46 -4.02
C SER A 39 -15.32 -13.08 -5.48
N GLU A 40 -16.50 -12.52 -5.85
CA GLU A 40 -16.78 -12.04 -7.22
C GLU A 40 -15.78 -10.95 -7.65
N ALA A 41 -15.43 -10.03 -6.75
CA ALA A 41 -14.47 -8.97 -7.05
C ALA A 41 -13.08 -9.53 -7.37
N CYS A 42 -12.61 -10.52 -6.60
CA CYS A 42 -11.31 -11.16 -6.82
C CYS A 42 -11.26 -11.97 -8.14
N GLU A 43 -12.36 -12.62 -8.54
CA GLU A 43 -12.46 -13.30 -9.84
C GLU A 43 -12.49 -12.32 -11.00
N LEU A 44 -13.24 -11.22 -10.86
CA LEU A 44 -13.33 -10.18 -11.89
C LEU A 44 -11.97 -9.51 -12.15
N ILE A 45 -11.10 -9.40 -11.14
CA ILE A 45 -9.76 -8.81 -11.30
C ILE A 45 -9.02 -9.46 -12.47
N LYS A 46 -9.02 -10.79 -12.58
CA LYS A 46 -8.32 -11.51 -13.67
C LYS A 46 -8.84 -11.11 -15.06
N ASN A 47 -10.13 -10.77 -15.16
CA ASN A 47 -10.81 -10.46 -16.42
C ASN A 47 -10.68 -8.99 -16.85
N ILE A 48 -10.27 -8.10 -15.92
CA ILE A 48 -10.20 -6.65 -16.15
C ILE A 48 -8.78 -6.09 -16.26
N VAL A 49 -7.76 -6.92 -16.09
CA VAL A 49 -6.36 -6.51 -16.26
C VAL A 49 -6.08 -6.12 -17.70
N ILE A 50 -5.60 -4.90 -17.90
CA ILE A 50 -5.29 -4.32 -19.22
C ILE A 50 -3.80 -4.41 -19.53
N THR A 51 -2.97 -4.50 -18.51
CA THR A 51 -1.51 -4.39 -18.58
C THR A 51 -0.88 -5.65 -19.14
N LYS A 52 0.27 -5.51 -19.80
CA LYS A 52 1.10 -6.63 -20.28
C LYS A 52 2.03 -7.18 -19.19
N PHE A 53 2.24 -6.42 -18.13
CA PHE A 53 3.03 -6.80 -16.95
C PHE A 53 2.09 -7.29 -15.83
N ASP A 54 2.65 -8.00 -14.87
CA ASP A 54 1.90 -8.46 -13.71
C ASP A 54 1.48 -7.28 -12.81
N ALA A 55 0.22 -6.87 -12.95
CA ALA A 55 -0.34 -5.70 -12.29
C ALA A 55 -0.41 -5.90 -10.77
N SER A 56 -0.12 -4.87 -10.00
CA SER A 56 -0.44 -4.86 -8.57
C SER A 56 -1.94 -4.67 -8.38
N VAL A 57 -2.49 -5.35 -7.39
CA VAL A 57 -3.88 -5.20 -6.95
C VAL A 57 -3.88 -4.37 -5.69
N ASP A 58 -4.44 -3.17 -5.78
CA ASP A 58 -4.47 -2.20 -4.69
C ASP A 58 -5.87 -2.12 -4.10
N CYS A 59 -5.92 -2.05 -2.78
CA CYS A 59 -7.13 -1.85 -1.99
C CYS A 59 -7.19 -0.41 -1.51
N HIS A 60 -8.35 0.22 -1.70
CA HIS A 60 -8.64 1.59 -1.26
C HIS A 60 -9.84 1.56 -0.32
N LEU A 61 -9.58 1.78 0.97
CA LEU A 61 -10.57 1.72 2.02
C LEU A 61 -10.81 3.10 2.62
N LYS A 62 -11.99 3.66 2.40
CA LYS A 62 -12.43 4.92 2.98
C LYS A 62 -12.92 4.68 4.40
N LEU A 63 -12.34 5.41 5.36
CA LEU A 63 -12.67 5.35 6.77
C LEU A 63 -13.38 6.63 7.21
N ASN A 64 -14.24 6.50 8.22
CA ASN A 64 -14.91 7.60 8.86
C ASN A 64 -14.27 7.88 10.23
N PHE A 65 -13.36 8.84 10.27
CA PHE A 65 -12.71 9.32 11.51
C PHE A 65 -12.20 10.74 11.30
N ASP A 66 -11.88 11.45 12.39
CA ASP A 66 -11.33 12.81 12.32
C ASP A 66 -9.82 12.75 11.99
N THR A 67 -9.49 13.01 10.74
CA THR A 67 -8.10 12.94 10.23
C THR A 67 -7.18 14.01 10.81
N THR A 68 -7.73 15.08 11.41
CA THR A 68 -6.93 16.15 12.02
C THR A 68 -6.43 15.79 13.41
N LYS A 69 -7.18 14.97 14.14
CA LYS A 69 -6.87 14.58 15.53
C LYS A 69 -6.29 13.18 15.65
N ASP A 70 -6.78 12.27 14.82
CA ASP A 70 -6.42 10.86 14.89
C ASP A 70 -5.69 10.44 13.60
N ALA A 71 -4.75 9.51 13.73
CA ALA A 71 -4.04 8.91 12.59
C ALA A 71 -4.19 7.39 12.65
N VAL A 72 -4.93 6.85 11.69
CA VAL A 72 -5.05 5.40 11.51
C VAL A 72 -3.82 4.89 10.75
N ARG A 73 -3.01 4.10 11.42
CA ARG A 73 -1.81 3.47 10.88
C ARG A 73 -1.50 2.19 11.63
N GLY A 74 -0.93 1.24 10.94
CA GLY A 74 -0.56 -0.05 11.52
C GLY A 74 0.25 -0.88 10.55
N THR A 75 0.47 -2.12 10.93
CA THR A 75 1.13 -3.13 10.11
C THR A 75 0.27 -4.38 10.03
N VAL A 76 0.32 -5.02 8.88
CA VAL A 76 -0.36 -6.29 8.61
C VAL A 76 0.65 -7.25 8.01
N VAL A 77 0.62 -8.50 8.42
CA VAL A 77 1.42 -9.58 7.81
C VAL A 77 0.50 -10.37 6.91
N PHE A 78 0.73 -10.31 5.61
CA PHE A 78 -0.05 -11.04 4.64
C PHE A 78 0.39 -12.52 4.58
N PRO A 79 -0.54 -13.48 4.66
CA PRO A 79 -0.21 -14.91 4.62
C PRO A 79 0.45 -15.33 3.29
N HIS A 80 0.05 -14.68 2.19
CA HIS A 80 0.59 -14.98 0.85
C HIS A 80 1.58 -13.91 0.35
N GLY A 81 1.96 -12.94 1.21
CA GLY A 81 2.80 -11.81 0.83
C GLY A 81 2.13 -10.89 -0.20
N THR A 82 2.87 -9.91 -0.70
CA THR A 82 2.42 -8.94 -1.72
C THR A 82 2.96 -9.24 -3.12
N GLY A 83 3.80 -10.27 -3.27
CA GLY A 83 4.47 -10.58 -4.55
C GLY A 83 5.57 -9.61 -4.95
N LYS A 84 5.97 -8.67 -4.07
CA LYS A 84 7.12 -7.78 -4.26
C LYS A 84 8.22 -8.17 -3.28
N LYS A 85 9.43 -8.36 -3.78
CA LYS A 85 10.62 -8.46 -2.93
C LYS A 85 11.03 -7.05 -2.52
N LYS A 86 10.87 -6.72 -1.24
CA LYS A 86 11.24 -5.41 -0.71
C LYS A 86 12.73 -5.34 -0.44
N LYS A 87 13.32 -4.22 -0.77
CA LYS A 87 14.70 -3.89 -0.46
C LYS A 87 14.77 -3.35 0.96
N ILE A 88 15.31 -4.16 1.88
CA ILE A 88 15.38 -3.83 3.30
C ILE A 88 16.79 -3.40 3.65
N ILE A 89 16.93 -2.28 4.34
CA ILE A 89 18.18 -1.84 4.98
C ILE A 89 18.04 -1.82 6.50
N VAL A 90 19.16 -2.00 7.19
CA VAL A 90 19.16 -2.11 8.64
C VAL A 90 20.19 -1.16 9.23
N PHE A 91 19.75 -0.30 10.17
CA PHE A 91 20.62 0.52 10.99
C PHE A 91 20.86 -0.18 12.33
N ALA A 92 22.03 -0.76 12.49
CA ALA A 92 22.44 -1.48 13.70
C ALA A 92 23.94 -1.45 13.89
N ASP A 93 24.39 -1.90 15.05
CA ASP A 93 25.81 -2.11 15.34
C ASP A 93 26.36 -3.26 14.49
N ASP A 94 27.68 -3.26 14.24
CA ASP A 94 28.35 -4.15 13.29
C ASP A 94 28.05 -5.63 13.49
N LYS A 95 27.95 -6.10 14.74
CA LYS A 95 27.61 -7.51 15.05
C LYS A 95 26.22 -7.90 14.57
N ILE A 96 25.23 -7.03 14.81
CA ILE A 96 23.83 -7.27 14.43
C ILE A 96 23.68 -7.04 12.92
N ALA A 97 24.48 -6.16 12.33
CA ALA A 97 24.46 -5.86 10.91
C ALA A 97 24.84 -7.09 10.04
N GLU A 98 25.85 -7.87 10.47
CA GLU A 98 26.22 -9.11 9.78
C GLU A 98 25.08 -10.14 9.79
N ASP A 99 24.44 -10.31 10.94
CA ASP A 99 23.33 -11.27 11.05
C ASP A 99 22.09 -10.79 10.29
N ALA A 100 21.83 -9.48 10.23
CA ALA A 100 20.77 -8.90 9.42
C ALA A 100 21.00 -9.12 7.91
N LYS A 101 22.24 -9.04 7.43
CA LYS A 101 22.58 -9.38 6.02
C LYS A 101 22.33 -10.86 5.72
N LYS A 102 22.65 -11.77 6.65
CA LYS A 102 22.32 -13.21 6.51
C LYS A 102 20.82 -13.46 6.49
N ALA A 103 20.03 -12.65 7.24
CA ALA A 103 18.57 -12.73 7.28
C ALA A 103 17.87 -12.15 6.04
N GLY A 104 18.61 -11.50 5.12
CA GLY A 104 18.05 -11.01 3.84
C GLY A 104 18.02 -9.49 3.68
N ALA A 105 18.65 -8.72 4.56
CA ALA A 105 18.84 -7.28 4.34
C ALA A 105 19.87 -7.04 3.20
N ILE A 106 19.59 -6.07 2.32
CA ILE A 106 20.50 -5.72 1.20
C ILE A 106 21.76 -5.06 1.73
N ASP A 107 21.60 -4.13 2.66
CA ASP A 107 22.72 -3.49 3.33
C ASP A 107 22.38 -3.26 4.80
N ALA A 108 23.37 -3.39 5.65
CA ALA A 108 23.23 -3.18 7.08
C ALA A 108 24.51 -2.56 7.61
N GLY A 109 24.39 -1.58 8.46
CA GLY A 109 25.53 -0.87 9.02
C GLY A 109 25.12 0.34 9.84
N ASN A 110 26.13 1.11 10.23
CA ASN A 110 25.96 2.28 11.07
C ASN A 110 26.30 3.57 10.28
N LYS A 111 27.46 4.17 10.54
CA LYS A 111 27.85 5.48 9.98
C LYS A 111 28.04 5.43 8.46
N ASP A 112 28.61 4.36 7.95
CA ASP A 112 28.85 4.19 6.52
C ASP A 112 27.55 4.23 5.72
N LEU A 113 26.48 3.62 6.25
CA LEU A 113 25.17 3.62 5.62
C LEU A 113 24.53 5.02 5.65
N ILE A 114 24.71 5.74 6.76
CA ILE A 114 24.24 7.12 6.92
C ILE A 114 24.91 8.03 5.90
N GLU A 115 26.23 7.90 5.71
CA GLU A 115 26.96 8.69 4.72
C GLU A 115 26.53 8.37 3.28
N LYS A 116 26.30 7.10 2.95
CA LYS A 116 25.75 6.70 1.63
C LYS A 116 24.41 7.38 1.35
N ILE A 117 23.52 7.42 2.35
CA ILE A 117 22.19 8.05 2.22
C ILE A 117 22.32 9.56 2.07
N ILE A 118 23.22 10.21 2.80
CA ILE A 118 23.51 11.65 2.66
C ILE A 118 24.00 11.97 1.26
N LYS A 119 24.82 11.09 0.66
CA LYS A 119 25.32 11.20 -0.72
C LYS A 119 24.22 10.94 -1.77
N GLY A 120 22.99 10.60 -1.35
CA GLY A 120 21.81 10.45 -2.23
C GLY A 120 21.44 9.02 -2.59
N TRP A 121 22.07 8.00 -1.97
CA TRP A 121 21.65 6.62 -2.20
C TRP A 121 20.35 6.31 -1.45
N LEU A 122 19.28 6.04 -2.19
CA LEU A 122 17.93 5.80 -1.67
C LEU A 122 17.26 4.59 -2.37
N ASP A 123 18.06 3.63 -2.85
CA ASP A 123 17.56 2.44 -3.56
C ASP A 123 17.16 1.33 -2.57
N PHE A 124 16.20 1.65 -1.70
CA PHE A 124 15.58 0.73 -0.74
C PHE A 124 14.14 1.11 -0.46
N ASP A 125 13.34 0.12 -0.05
CA ASP A 125 11.90 0.28 0.22
C ASP A 125 11.59 0.41 1.71
N ILE A 126 12.38 -0.24 2.58
CA ILE A 126 12.17 -0.24 4.02
C ILE A 126 13.49 -0.04 4.75
N ALA A 127 13.44 0.82 5.76
CA ALA A 127 14.54 1.01 6.71
C ALA A 127 14.12 0.50 8.10
N ILE A 128 14.89 -0.43 8.66
CA ILE A 128 14.72 -0.96 10.02
C ILE A 128 15.86 -0.39 10.87
N SER A 129 15.56 0.01 12.10
CA SER A 129 16.54 0.59 13.00
C SER A 129 16.47 -0.03 14.39
N HIS A 130 17.64 -0.25 14.99
CA HIS A 130 17.72 -0.48 16.42
C HIS A 130 17.37 0.81 17.17
N PRO A 131 16.66 0.74 18.32
CA PRO A 131 16.30 1.94 19.09
C PRO A 131 17.47 2.84 19.46
N ALA A 132 18.64 2.28 19.79
CA ALA A 132 19.85 3.03 20.13
C ALA A 132 20.37 3.88 18.95
N MET A 133 20.16 3.41 17.69
CA MET A 133 20.63 4.10 16.48
C MET A 133 19.71 5.24 16.03
N MET A 134 18.51 5.35 16.62
CA MET A 134 17.52 6.36 16.21
C MET A 134 18.01 7.80 16.35
N ALA A 135 18.94 8.08 17.29
CA ALA A 135 19.54 9.40 17.45
C ALA A 135 20.38 9.81 16.21
N GLU A 136 21.09 8.86 15.62
CA GLU A 136 21.89 9.08 14.40
C GLU A 136 21.01 9.10 13.15
N VAL A 137 20.07 8.17 13.03
CA VAL A 137 19.09 8.12 11.95
C VAL A 137 18.20 9.37 11.93
N GLY A 138 17.96 10.00 13.08
CA GLY A 138 17.25 11.27 13.21
C GLY A 138 17.86 12.41 12.37
N LYS A 139 19.18 12.40 12.15
CA LYS A 139 19.88 13.37 11.28
C LYS A 139 19.44 13.25 9.82
N LEU A 140 19.02 12.05 9.40
CA LEU A 140 18.50 11.76 8.07
C LEU A 140 17.00 12.10 7.91
N GLY A 141 16.35 12.60 8.96
CA GLY A 141 14.90 12.86 8.99
C GLY A 141 14.40 13.74 7.86
N LYS A 142 15.21 14.74 7.43
CA LYS A 142 14.87 15.60 6.29
C LYS A 142 14.83 14.84 4.96
N ILE A 143 15.69 13.82 4.78
CA ILE A 143 15.81 13.04 3.55
C ILE A 143 14.81 11.88 3.57
N LEU A 144 14.82 11.07 4.63
CA LEU A 144 13.99 9.89 4.77
C LEU A 144 12.52 10.23 5.04
N GLY A 145 12.26 11.33 5.77
CA GLY A 145 10.90 11.77 6.11
C GLY A 145 10.10 12.21 4.89
N THR A 146 10.69 12.99 3.98
CA THR A 146 10.04 13.43 2.73
C THR A 146 9.71 12.28 1.79
N LYS A 147 10.50 11.20 1.84
CA LYS A 147 10.30 9.97 1.05
C LYS A 147 9.41 8.93 1.74
N GLY A 148 9.03 9.16 3.01
CA GLY A 148 8.26 8.20 3.79
C GLY A 148 9.03 6.96 4.22
N LEU A 149 10.37 6.97 4.12
CA LEU A 149 11.27 5.86 4.43
C LEU A 149 11.80 5.88 5.88
N MET A 150 11.39 6.87 6.68
CA MET A 150 11.85 7.04 8.06
C MET A 150 11.35 5.88 8.95
N PRO A 151 12.25 5.19 9.69
CA PRO A 151 11.85 4.17 10.65
C PRO A 151 10.88 4.73 11.71
N ASN A 152 9.85 3.96 12.04
CA ASN A 152 8.82 4.36 12.99
C ASN A 152 8.47 3.20 13.94
N PRO A 153 8.48 3.41 15.28
CA PRO A 153 8.08 2.39 16.25
C PRO A 153 6.68 1.84 16.03
N LYS A 154 5.73 2.72 15.65
CA LYS A 154 4.33 2.31 15.38
C LYS A 154 4.18 1.43 14.13
N ALA A 155 5.12 1.50 13.20
CA ALA A 155 5.19 0.63 12.03
C ALA A 155 6.02 -0.64 12.29
N GLY A 156 6.52 -0.85 13.51
CA GLY A 156 7.35 -1.99 13.86
C GLY A 156 8.71 -2.02 13.13
N THR A 157 9.16 -0.87 12.59
CA THR A 157 10.46 -0.74 11.93
C THR A 157 11.56 -0.24 12.87
N VAL A 158 11.20 0.08 14.12
CA VAL A 158 12.16 0.34 15.21
C VAL A 158 11.93 -0.72 16.27
N THR A 159 12.85 -1.67 16.38
CA THR A 159 12.74 -2.82 17.29
C THR A 159 14.13 -3.28 17.73
N PRO A 160 14.25 -3.82 18.95
CA PRO A 160 15.50 -4.47 19.38
C PRO A 160 15.72 -5.80 18.63
N ASP A 161 14.65 -6.52 18.24
CA ASP A 161 14.69 -7.80 17.54
C ASP A 161 14.74 -7.59 16.01
N ILE A 162 15.88 -7.15 15.50
CA ILE A 162 16.07 -6.79 14.10
C ILE A 162 15.89 -7.99 13.17
N ILE A 163 16.44 -9.14 13.54
CA ILE A 163 16.41 -10.35 12.70
C ILE A 163 14.98 -10.77 12.41
N LYS A 164 14.14 -10.85 13.46
CA LYS A 164 12.71 -11.18 13.30
C LYS A 164 11.98 -10.17 12.43
N ALA A 165 12.28 -8.87 12.62
CA ALA A 165 11.67 -7.83 11.81
C ALA A 165 12.05 -7.98 10.33
N VAL A 166 13.33 -8.22 10.00
CA VAL A 166 13.78 -8.45 8.62
C VAL A 166 13.06 -9.64 7.99
N GLU A 167 12.92 -10.75 8.72
CA GLU A 167 12.18 -11.92 8.24
C GLU A 167 10.69 -11.62 8.00
N GLU A 168 10.03 -10.92 8.93
CA GLU A 168 8.62 -10.56 8.79
C GLU A 168 8.37 -9.66 7.57
N PHE A 169 9.23 -8.63 7.37
CA PHE A 169 9.12 -7.75 6.21
C PHE A 169 9.46 -8.47 4.90
N SER A 170 10.38 -9.43 4.92
CA SER A 170 10.67 -10.30 3.77
C SER A 170 9.50 -11.24 3.45
N LYS A 171 8.78 -11.73 4.46
CA LYS A 171 7.60 -12.60 4.31
C LYS A 171 6.33 -11.86 3.87
N GLY A 172 6.35 -10.52 3.81
CA GLY A 172 5.22 -9.74 3.32
C GLY A 172 4.51 -8.89 4.37
N LYS A 173 5.19 -8.49 5.44
CA LYS A 173 4.68 -7.46 6.34
C LYS A 173 4.58 -6.14 5.59
N GLU A 174 3.37 -5.57 5.59
CA GLU A 174 3.07 -4.29 4.95
C GLU A 174 2.63 -3.29 6.01
N GLN A 175 3.01 -2.03 5.81
CA GLN A 175 2.51 -0.95 6.64
C GLN A 175 1.39 -0.22 5.91
N PHE A 176 0.35 0.16 6.62
CA PHE A 176 -0.71 1.01 6.11
C PHE A 176 -0.82 2.30 6.92
N LYS A 177 -1.20 3.35 6.22
CA LYS A 177 -1.44 4.67 6.80
C LYS A 177 -2.62 5.31 6.06
N ALA A 178 -3.57 5.86 6.82
CA ALA A 178 -4.61 6.69 6.23
C ALA A 178 -4.03 8.03 5.77
N ASP A 179 -4.50 8.51 4.64
CA ASP A 179 -4.17 9.84 4.10
C ASP A 179 -4.98 10.95 4.80
N SER A 180 -4.81 12.20 4.35
CA SER A 180 -5.54 13.37 4.87
C SER A 180 -7.05 13.32 4.61
N TYR A 181 -7.50 12.49 3.69
CA TYR A 181 -8.91 12.28 3.37
C TYR A 181 -9.52 11.08 4.11
N GLY A 182 -8.74 10.39 4.95
CA GLY A 182 -9.18 9.20 5.68
C GLY A 182 -9.28 7.96 4.80
N ILE A 183 -8.46 7.85 3.74
CA ILE A 183 -8.42 6.68 2.87
C ILE A 183 -7.13 5.91 3.16
N VAL A 184 -7.24 4.61 3.34
CA VAL A 184 -6.10 3.70 3.41
C VAL A 184 -5.86 3.11 2.02
N HIS A 185 -4.65 3.23 1.53
CA HIS A 185 -4.17 2.66 0.28
C HIS A 185 -3.16 1.57 0.60
N CYS A 186 -3.43 0.34 0.18
CA CYS A 186 -2.54 -0.80 0.44
C CYS A 186 -2.58 -1.80 -0.71
N SER A 187 -1.43 -2.30 -1.12
CA SER A 187 -1.34 -3.36 -2.12
C SER A 187 -1.56 -4.71 -1.45
N ILE A 188 -2.52 -5.49 -1.95
CA ILE A 188 -2.91 -6.81 -1.40
C ILE A 188 -2.30 -7.99 -2.16
N GLY A 189 -1.68 -7.74 -3.32
CA GLY A 189 -1.04 -8.78 -4.10
C GLY A 189 -0.83 -8.41 -5.55
N LYS A 190 -0.68 -9.42 -6.39
CA LYS A 190 -0.52 -9.33 -7.84
C LYS A 190 -1.71 -9.93 -8.57
N ALA A 191 -1.95 -9.49 -9.78
CA ALA A 191 -3.01 -10.02 -10.64
C ALA A 191 -2.80 -11.50 -11.01
N SER A 192 -1.55 -11.98 -10.95
CA SER A 192 -1.18 -13.38 -11.12
C SER A 192 -1.60 -14.29 -9.96
N PHE A 193 -1.93 -13.72 -8.79
CA PHE A 193 -2.36 -14.49 -7.62
C PHE A 193 -3.72 -15.15 -7.87
N ASP A 194 -3.94 -16.28 -7.19
CA ASP A 194 -5.26 -16.91 -7.18
C ASP A 194 -6.27 -16.02 -6.45
N PRO A 195 -7.56 -16.02 -6.87
CA PRO A 195 -8.60 -15.21 -6.23
C PRO A 195 -8.73 -15.48 -4.73
N GLU A 196 -8.54 -16.73 -4.29
CA GLU A 196 -8.60 -17.12 -2.89
C GLU A 196 -7.48 -16.47 -2.06
N LYS A 197 -6.26 -16.43 -2.59
CA LYS A 197 -5.12 -15.77 -1.93
C LYS A 197 -5.33 -14.27 -1.79
N LEU A 198 -5.90 -13.63 -2.83
CA LEU A 198 -6.24 -12.19 -2.78
C LEU A 198 -7.36 -11.92 -1.76
N LYS A 199 -8.35 -12.81 -1.66
CA LYS A 199 -9.42 -12.74 -0.68
C LYS A 199 -8.88 -12.84 0.75
N GLU A 200 -8.02 -13.83 1.03
CA GLU A 200 -7.42 -13.99 2.36
C GLU A 200 -6.57 -12.78 2.75
N ASN A 201 -5.73 -12.28 1.85
CA ASN A 201 -4.95 -11.07 2.09
C ASN A 201 -5.85 -9.85 2.36
N LEU A 202 -6.94 -9.70 1.62
CA LEU A 202 -7.89 -8.61 1.82
C LEU A 202 -8.56 -8.69 3.20
N LEU A 203 -9.01 -9.88 3.61
CA LEU A 203 -9.64 -10.08 4.92
C LEU A 203 -8.67 -9.75 6.06
N VAL A 204 -7.42 -10.19 5.96
CA VAL A 204 -6.37 -9.90 6.95
C VAL A 204 -6.09 -8.38 7.01
N LEU A 205 -6.10 -7.67 5.86
CA LEU A 205 -5.97 -6.21 5.84
C LEU A 205 -7.14 -5.53 6.56
N ILE A 206 -8.37 -5.95 6.28
CA ILE A 206 -9.58 -5.41 6.90
C ILE A 206 -9.54 -5.58 8.42
N ASP A 207 -9.17 -6.77 8.90
CA ASP A 207 -9.04 -7.05 10.32
C ASP A 207 -7.92 -6.23 10.99
N GLY A 208 -6.80 -6.04 10.29
CA GLY A 208 -5.73 -5.15 10.75
C GLY A 208 -6.20 -3.70 10.92
N ILE A 209 -6.99 -3.20 9.98
CA ILE A 209 -7.55 -1.85 10.03
C ILE A 209 -8.64 -1.74 11.11
N LYS A 210 -9.47 -2.79 11.32
CA LYS A 210 -10.44 -2.83 12.45
C LYS A 210 -9.74 -2.70 13.81
N LYS A 211 -8.63 -3.40 14.00
CA LYS A 211 -7.82 -3.31 15.24
C LYS A 211 -7.20 -1.93 15.45
N ALA A 212 -6.93 -1.19 14.37
CA ALA A 212 -6.38 0.16 14.42
C ALA A 212 -7.47 1.26 14.57
N LYS A 213 -8.75 0.90 14.76
CA LYS A 213 -9.86 1.84 14.90
C LYS A 213 -9.66 2.73 16.12
N PRO A 214 -9.72 4.08 16.00
CA PRO A 214 -9.67 4.98 17.12
C PRO A 214 -10.91 4.83 18.02
N ALA A 215 -10.71 4.84 19.36
CA ALA A 215 -11.79 4.67 20.34
C ALA A 215 -12.88 5.75 20.23
N LYS A 216 -12.54 6.94 19.74
CA LYS A 216 -13.46 8.09 19.60
C LYS A 216 -14.33 8.05 18.35
N THR A 217 -14.16 7.07 17.46
CA THR A 217 -14.92 6.99 16.21
C THR A 217 -16.38 6.63 16.50
N LYS A 218 -17.30 7.54 16.14
CA LYS A 218 -18.75 7.33 16.26
C LYS A 218 -19.32 6.81 14.94
N GLY A 219 -20.26 5.88 15.00
CA GLY A 219 -20.96 5.35 13.84
C GLY A 219 -20.17 4.31 13.04
N GLN A 220 -20.52 4.18 11.77
CA GLN A 220 -19.92 3.20 10.86
C GLN A 220 -18.49 3.65 10.49
N PHE A 221 -17.50 2.79 10.78
CA PHE A 221 -16.09 3.10 10.55
C PHE A 221 -15.70 2.98 9.08
N PHE A 222 -16.15 1.93 8.40
CA PHE A 222 -15.92 1.72 6.97
C PHE A 222 -17.00 2.41 6.14
N VAL A 223 -16.59 3.27 5.21
CA VAL A 223 -17.49 4.02 4.33
C VAL A 223 -17.60 3.37 2.96
N SER A 224 -16.47 3.02 2.37
CA SER A 224 -16.43 2.35 1.07
C SER A 224 -15.14 1.55 0.90
N LEU A 225 -15.23 0.45 0.18
CA LEU A 225 -14.12 -0.43 -0.15
C LEU A 225 -14.06 -0.60 -1.66
N HIS A 226 -12.89 -0.35 -2.23
CA HIS A 226 -12.62 -0.52 -3.66
C HIS A 226 -11.34 -1.31 -3.85
N ILE A 227 -11.35 -2.21 -4.82
CA ILE A 227 -10.15 -2.92 -5.28
C ILE A 227 -9.90 -2.54 -6.74
N THR A 228 -8.63 -2.31 -7.06
CA THR A 228 -8.24 -1.84 -8.39
C THR A 228 -6.93 -2.49 -8.83
N PRO A 229 -6.91 -3.22 -9.95
CA PRO A 229 -5.64 -3.57 -10.59
C PRO A 229 -5.01 -2.35 -11.24
N THR A 230 -3.69 -2.30 -11.32
CA THR A 230 -2.96 -1.19 -11.93
C THR A 230 -3.52 -0.86 -13.32
N MET A 231 -3.82 0.42 -13.56
CA MET A 231 -4.35 0.97 -14.83
C MET A 231 -5.74 0.45 -15.26
N SER A 232 -6.44 -0.30 -14.43
CA SER A 232 -7.77 -0.89 -14.72
C SER A 232 -8.88 -0.16 -13.94
N PRO A 233 -10.15 -0.34 -14.29
CA PRO A 233 -11.26 0.23 -13.53
C PRO A 233 -11.35 -0.37 -12.11
N SER A 234 -11.86 0.42 -11.16
CA SER A 234 -12.08 -0.02 -9.79
C SER A 234 -13.37 -0.82 -9.64
N ILE A 235 -13.34 -1.82 -8.77
CA ILE A 235 -14.49 -2.64 -8.37
C ILE A 235 -14.90 -2.22 -6.97
N LYS A 236 -16.18 -1.88 -6.78
CA LYS A 236 -16.77 -1.54 -5.48
C LYS A 236 -17.23 -2.80 -4.77
N ILE A 237 -16.79 -3.01 -3.53
CA ILE A 237 -17.15 -4.17 -2.70
C ILE A 237 -18.21 -3.77 -1.68
N GLY A 238 -19.16 -4.66 -1.44
CA GLY A 238 -20.17 -4.52 -0.40
C GLY A 238 -19.56 -4.56 1.00
N LEU A 239 -20.00 -3.64 1.88
CA LEU A 239 -19.50 -3.56 3.26
C LEU A 239 -20.18 -4.58 4.20
N GLU A 240 -21.13 -5.36 3.71
CA GLU A 240 -21.86 -6.36 4.50
C GLU A 240 -20.94 -7.50 4.95
N GLU A 241 -19.97 -7.86 4.11
CA GLU A 241 -18.96 -8.89 4.41
C GLU A 241 -17.79 -8.36 5.25
N VAL A 242 -17.77 -7.03 5.52
CA VAL A 242 -16.66 -6.35 6.20
C VAL A 242 -17.04 -5.95 7.65
N LYS A 243 -18.30 -6.10 8.04
CA LYS A 243 -18.82 -5.72 9.38
C LYS A 243 -18.35 -6.62 10.53
#